data_1c263e504de15f235a777f5100fea961
#
_entry.id   1c263e504de15f235a777f5100fea961
#
_cell.length_a   1.000
_cell.length_b   1.000
_cell.length_c   1.000
_cell.angle_alpha   90.00
_cell.angle_beta   90.00
_cell.angle_gamma   90.00
#
_symmetry.space_group_name_H-M   'P 1'
#
loop_
_entity.id
_entity.type
_entity.pdbx_description
1 polymer ?
#
loop_
_entity_poly.entity_id
_entity_poly.type
_entity_poly.pdbx_seq_one_letter_code
_entity_poly.pdbx_strand_id
1 'polypeptide(L)'
;MPGPNVPFPPMEAELVRELPAGDGWQYEPKWDGFRGVLENDGGELALWSRNGRPLLRYFPELRPLGELLPPHSALDGEIVIARDGVLDFDSMQTRLHPAESRIRKLSTEIPALFVAFDLLLWDGEAVHPRPLEERREELLRRGAGFWISPATRELEAATAWLDRFEAAGLDGVIAKRLGSPYLPGSREAVVKVKEHKTADCVVVGVRWKSRPDRLATLLLGLYREDGELDYVGSAAIGARNHDEIAALVLPLLDETNERRFSEPNRWGTGELEETPLRPELVAEVRYDKVQGNRFRHGTKLIRFRPDKDPAQCTWREVRPARRTGDPTVESLLESSA
;
A
#
# COMPACT_ATOMS: atom_id res chain seq x y z
N MET A 1 -21.85 18.14 -6.86
CA MET A 1 -20.72 19.02 -6.53
C MET A 1 -19.94 19.25 -7.80
N PRO A 2 -19.46 20.46 -8.10
CA PRO A 2 -18.47 20.65 -9.12
C PRO A 2 -17.24 19.77 -8.79
N GLY A 3 -16.44 19.43 -9.77
CA GLY A 3 -15.20 18.70 -9.57
C GLY A 3 -14.08 19.60 -9.02
N PRO A 4 -12.84 19.09 -8.88
CA PRO A 4 -11.71 19.90 -8.44
C PRO A 4 -11.41 21.05 -9.41
N ASN A 5 -11.14 22.24 -8.85
CA ASN A 5 -10.77 23.46 -9.59
C ASN A 5 -9.25 23.64 -9.69
N VAL A 6 -8.48 22.61 -9.42
CA VAL A 6 -7.02 22.59 -9.36
C VAL A 6 -6.45 21.69 -10.46
N PRO A 7 -5.15 21.70 -10.72
CA PRO A 7 -4.51 20.76 -11.65
C PRO A 7 -4.88 19.31 -11.33
N PHE A 8 -5.61 18.68 -12.26
CA PHE A 8 -6.22 17.35 -12.04
C PHE A 8 -6.28 16.54 -13.35
N PRO A 9 -6.20 15.20 -13.34
CA PRO A 9 -5.94 14.35 -12.17
C PRO A 9 -4.54 14.58 -11.59
N PRO A 10 -4.29 14.19 -10.31
CA PRO A 10 -2.99 14.42 -9.71
C PRO A 10 -1.89 13.63 -10.43
N MET A 11 -0.65 14.15 -10.35
CA MET A 11 0.52 13.53 -10.95
C MET A 11 0.73 12.11 -10.41
N GLU A 12 1.07 11.16 -11.28
CA GLU A 12 1.25 9.75 -10.94
C GLU A 12 2.73 9.37 -10.92
N ALA A 13 3.04 8.17 -10.39
CA ALA A 13 4.39 7.63 -10.37
C ALA A 13 4.49 6.34 -11.20
N GLU A 14 5.53 6.23 -12.03
CA GLU A 14 5.90 5.01 -12.72
C GLU A 14 6.58 4.03 -11.76
N LEU A 15 6.27 2.74 -11.87
CA LEU A 15 6.93 1.69 -11.08
C LEU A 15 8.26 1.30 -11.75
N VAL A 16 9.35 1.49 -11.03
CA VAL A 16 10.70 1.11 -11.47
C VAL A 16 11.32 0.11 -10.50
N ARG A 17 12.40 -0.55 -10.93
CA ARG A 17 13.05 -1.59 -10.11
C ARG A 17 13.98 -1.02 -9.05
N GLU A 18 14.66 0.09 -9.36
CA GLU A 18 15.71 0.69 -8.55
C GLU A 18 15.49 2.19 -8.46
N LEU A 19 15.95 2.81 -7.39
CA LEU A 19 15.94 4.25 -7.24
C LEU A 19 16.87 4.87 -8.28
N PRO A 20 16.42 5.89 -9.02
CA PRO A 20 17.28 6.60 -9.94
C PRO A 20 18.40 7.30 -9.18
N ALA A 21 19.62 7.25 -9.70
CA ALA A 21 20.81 7.88 -9.14
C ALA A 21 21.06 9.26 -9.77
N GLY A 22 21.88 10.08 -9.09
CA GLY A 22 22.35 11.39 -9.54
C GLY A 22 21.60 12.57 -8.92
N ASP A 23 22.15 13.78 -9.12
CA ASP A 23 21.72 15.02 -8.42
C ASP A 23 20.35 15.55 -8.87
N GLY A 24 19.73 14.93 -9.86
CA GLY A 24 18.45 15.35 -10.43
C GLY A 24 17.21 14.84 -9.72
N TRP A 25 17.33 14.28 -8.52
CA TRP A 25 16.22 13.61 -7.83
C TRP A 25 16.05 14.06 -6.38
N GLN A 26 14.79 14.13 -5.96
CA GLN A 26 14.37 14.19 -4.56
C GLN A 26 13.60 12.92 -4.23
N TYR A 27 13.90 12.34 -3.07
CA TYR A 27 13.29 11.11 -2.59
C TYR A 27 12.38 11.40 -1.40
N GLU A 28 11.23 10.72 -1.35
CA GLU A 28 10.23 10.82 -0.29
C GLU A 28 9.73 9.43 0.10
N PRO A 29 9.27 9.22 1.34
CA PRO A 29 8.60 7.97 1.71
C PRO A 29 7.35 7.75 0.85
N LYS A 30 7.11 6.51 0.46
CA LYS A 30 5.86 6.14 -0.16
C LYS A 30 4.83 5.80 0.90
N TRP A 31 4.01 6.78 1.22
CA TRP A 31 2.88 6.62 2.14
C TRP A 31 1.88 5.60 1.60
N ASP A 32 1.27 4.81 2.50
CA ASP A 32 0.23 3.83 2.14
C ASP A 32 -1.11 4.25 2.76
N GLY A 33 -1.90 4.97 1.98
CA GLY A 33 -3.19 5.52 2.38
C GLY A 33 -4.11 5.76 1.18
N PHE A 34 -4.85 6.84 1.23
CA PHE A 34 -5.63 7.35 0.09
C PHE A 34 -5.07 8.68 -0.37
N ARG A 35 -4.69 8.76 -1.66
CA ARG A 35 -4.32 10.02 -2.28
C ARG A 35 -5.43 11.03 -2.10
N GLY A 36 -5.08 12.21 -1.60
CA GLY A 36 -5.99 13.31 -1.38
C GLY A 36 -5.45 14.63 -1.92
N VAL A 37 -6.24 15.34 -2.71
CA VAL A 37 -6.01 16.75 -3.03
C VAL A 37 -6.90 17.57 -2.13
N LEU A 38 -6.30 18.29 -1.18
CA LEU A 38 -6.98 19.18 -0.26
C LEU A 38 -7.07 20.56 -0.91
N GLU A 39 -8.28 21.06 -1.11
CA GLU A 39 -8.58 22.31 -1.81
C GLU A 39 -9.50 23.19 -0.95
N ASN A 40 -9.14 24.47 -0.81
CA ASN A 40 -10.03 25.54 -0.37
C ASN A 40 -10.29 26.44 -1.58
N ASP A 41 -11.50 26.37 -2.16
CA ASP A 41 -11.87 27.11 -3.36
C ASP A 41 -12.30 28.56 -3.09
N GLY A 42 -12.22 29.01 -1.84
CA GLY A 42 -12.63 30.32 -1.37
C GLY A 42 -13.98 30.33 -0.64
N GLY A 43 -14.66 29.20 -0.55
CA GLY A 43 -15.93 29.02 0.17
C GLY A 43 -15.96 27.78 1.03
N GLU A 44 -15.56 26.66 0.48
CA GLU A 44 -15.62 25.36 1.15
C GLU A 44 -14.30 24.61 1.02
N LEU A 45 -13.93 23.89 2.10
CA LEU A 45 -12.87 22.92 2.07
C LEU A 45 -13.36 21.65 1.38
N ALA A 46 -12.63 21.21 0.37
CA ALA A 46 -12.83 19.96 -0.32
C ALA A 46 -11.60 19.05 -0.16
N LEU A 47 -11.81 17.73 -0.19
CA LEU A 47 -10.77 16.72 -0.23
C LEU A 47 -11.12 15.75 -1.35
N TRP A 48 -10.32 15.75 -2.41
CA TRP A 48 -10.57 14.98 -3.62
C TRP A 48 -9.71 13.74 -3.68
N SER A 49 -10.33 12.59 -3.96
CA SER A 49 -9.57 11.37 -4.25
C SER A 49 -8.82 11.49 -5.59
N ARG A 50 -7.89 10.59 -5.86
CA ARG A 50 -7.19 10.47 -7.16
C ARG A 50 -8.13 10.54 -8.38
N ASN A 51 -9.36 10.07 -8.25
CA ASN A 51 -10.35 10.04 -9.32
C ASN A 51 -11.40 11.17 -9.22
N GLY A 52 -11.14 12.23 -8.46
CA GLY A 52 -12.02 13.38 -8.32
C GLY A 52 -13.29 13.11 -7.52
N ARG A 53 -13.33 12.06 -6.70
CA ARG A 53 -14.46 11.81 -5.80
C ARG A 53 -14.24 12.51 -4.46
N PRO A 54 -15.30 13.14 -3.86
CA PRO A 54 -15.17 13.82 -2.60
C PRO A 54 -14.94 12.83 -1.45
N LEU A 55 -13.89 13.07 -0.66
CA LEU A 55 -13.49 12.22 0.48
C LEU A 55 -13.77 12.86 1.84
N LEU A 56 -13.89 14.20 1.96
CA LEU A 56 -13.94 14.92 3.23
C LEU A 56 -15.08 14.44 4.17
N ARG A 57 -16.18 13.96 3.60
CA ARG A 57 -17.27 13.40 4.41
C ARG A 57 -16.85 12.18 5.24
N TYR A 58 -15.88 11.41 4.75
CA TYR A 58 -15.38 10.20 5.42
C TYR A 58 -14.31 10.51 6.47
N PHE A 59 -13.73 11.71 6.41
CA PHE A 59 -12.64 12.18 7.26
C PHE A 59 -12.98 13.54 7.87
N PRO A 60 -14.09 13.64 8.67
CA PRO A 60 -14.53 14.92 9.22
C PRO A 60 -13.51 15.57 10.17
N GLU A 61 -12.61 14.79 10.75
CA GLU A 61 -11.50 15.26 11.58
C GLU A 61 -10.45 16.09 10.82
N LEU A 62 -10.45 16.01 9.48
CA LEU A 62 -9.56 16.83 8.64
C LEU A 62 -10.16 18.22 8.30
N ARG A 63 -11.43 18.50 8.67
CA ARG A 63 -12.06 19.81 8.43
C ARG A 63 -11.32 20.99 9.02
N PRO A 64 -10.73 20.90 10.23
CA PRO A 64 -9.95 22.01 10.79
C PRO A 64 -8.75 22.45 9.94
N LEU A 65 -8.26 21.60 9.03
CA LEU A 65 -7.21 21.99 8.09
C LEU A 65 -7.62 23.15 7.16
N GLY A 66 -8.92 23.39 7.01
CA GLY A 66 -9.43 24.55 6.29
C GLY A 66 -9.09 25.89 6.94
N GLU A 67 -8.83 25.91 8.25
CA GLU A 67 -8.38 27.11 8.96
C GLU A 67 -6.91 27.45 8.65
N LEU A 68 -6.13 26.44 8.26
CA LEU A 68 -4.72 26.57 7.91
C LEU A 68 -4.51 26.84 6.41
N LEU A 69 -5.49 26.43 5.58
CA LEU A 69 -5.39 26.55 4.11
C LEU A 69 -6.11 27.80 3.65
N PRO A 70 -5.41 28.85 3.18
CA PRO A 70 -6.04 30.07 2.67
C PRO A 70 -7.05 29.80 1.54
N PRO A 71 -8.02 30.70 1.31
CA PRO A 71 -8.87 30.64 0.12
C PRO A 71 -8.04 30.50 -1.16
N HIS A 72 -8.58 29.79 -2.15
CA HIS A 72 -7.92 29.54 -3.45
C HIS A 72 -6.55 28.87 -3.31
N SER A 73 -6.45 27.89 -2.41
CA SER A 73 -5.24 27.13 -2.15
C SER A 73 -5.48 25.64 -2.26
N ALA A 74 -4.44 24.88 -2.66
CA ALA A 74 -4.52 23.44 -2.78
C ALA A 74 -3.18 22.74 -2.50
N LEU A 75 -3.27 21.63 -1.76
CA LEU A 75 -2.17 20.72 -1.44
C LEU A 75 -2.46 19.33 -2.00
N ASP A 76 -1.43 18.69 -2.51
CA ASP A 76 -1.45 17.27 -2.84
C ASP A 76 -0.81 16.47 -1.72
N GLY A 77 -1.46 15.39 -1.29
CA GLY A 77 -1.02 14.62 -0.13
C GLY A 77 -1.59 13.21 -0.07
N GLU A 78 -1.31 12.57 1.03
CA GLU A 78 -1.86 11.24 1.35
C GLU A 78 -2.65 11.32 2.66
N ILE A 79 -3.84 10.72 2.67
CA ILE A 79 -4.63 10.52 3.88
C ILE A 79 -4.17 9.20 4.47
N VAL A 80 -3.68 9.22 5.69
CA VAL A 80 -3.14 8.03 6.36
C VAL A 80 -3.77 7.83 7.73
N ILE A 81 -3.78 6.60 8.21
CA ILE A 81 -4.11 6.26 9.60
C ILE A 81 -2.89 5.58 10.19
N ALA A 82 -2.44 6.04 11.35
CA ALA A 82 -1.37 5.42 12.13
C ALA A 82 -1.95 4.83 13.42
N ARG A 83 -1.51 3.61 13.76
CA ARG A 83 -1.81 2.96 15.04
C ARG A 83 -0.53 2.36 15.59
N ASP A 84 -0.25 2.67 16.84
CA ASP A 84 0.97 2.20 17.52
C ASP A 84 2.26 2.51 16.72
N GLY A 85 2.28 3.68 16.05
CA GLY A 85 3.40 4.16 15.25
C GLY A 85 3.54 3.52 13.87
N VAL A 86 2.56 2.74 13.40
CA VAL A 86 2.56 2.04 12.10
C VAL A 86 1.35 2.46 11.26
N LEU A 87 1.52 2.59 9.94
CA LEU A 87 0.41 2.81 9.03
C LEU A 87 -0.56 1.63 9.03
N ASP A 88 -1.83 1.92 9.26
CA ASP A 88 -2.92 0.94 9.30
C ASP A 88 -3.88 1.15 8.11
N PHE A 89 -3.54 0.54 6.98
CA PHE A 89 -4.37 0.62 5.78
C PHE A 89 -5.71 -0.14 5.93
N ASP A 90 -5.78 -1.16 6.78
CA ASP A 90 -7.02 -1.90 7.04
C ASP A 90 -8.04 -1.00 7.71
N SER A 91 -7.63 -0.26 8.74
CA SER A 91 -8.44 0.78 9.36
C SER A 91 -8.86 1.85 8.36
N MET A 92 -7.96 2.27 7.44
CA MET A 92 -8.27 3.23 6.38
C MET A 92 -9.46 2.79 5.51
N GLN A 93 -9.50 1.51 5.08
CA GLN A 93 -10.60 1.00 4.27
C GLN A 93 -11.94 1.02 5.01
N THR A 94 -11.94 0.81 6.32
CA THR A 94 -13.18 0.82 7.13
C THR A 94 -13.82 2.20 7.22
N ARG A 95 -13.05 3.28 6.95
CA ARG A 95 -13.54 4.67 6.99
C ARG A 95 -14.51 4.99 5.85
N LEU A 96 -14.45 4.31 4.71
CA LEU A 96 -15.36 4.51 3.59
C LEU A 96 -16.71 3.83 3.85
N HIS A 97 -17.49 4.39 4.75
CA HIS A 97 -18.77 3.79 5.17
C HIS A 97 -19.96 4.69 4.81
N PRO A 98 -21.14 4.14 4.38
CA PRO A 98 -22.29 4.94 4.02
C PRO A 98 -22.98 5.62 5.22
N ALA A 99 -22.96 4.98 6.41
CA ALA A 99 -23.65 5.49 7.60
C ALA A 99 -22.82 6.57 8.31
N GLU A 100 -23.40 7.76 8.48
CA GLU A 100 -22.75 8.92 9.11
C GLU A 100 -22.38 8.67 10.58
N SER A 101 -23.24 7.97 11.33
CA SER A 101 -22.97 7.62 12.74
C SER A 101 -21.69 6.81 12.89
N ARG A 102 -21.44 5.87 11.96
CA ARG A 102 -20.20 5.08 11.95
C ARG A 102 -18.99 5.91 11.56
N ILE A 103 -19.14 6.82 10.60
CA ILE A 103 -18.09 7.76 10.21
C ILE A 103 -17.65 8.59 11.41
N ARG A 104 -18.60 9.20 12.14
CA ARG A 104 -18.32 10.00 13.35
C ARG A 104 -17.61 9.17 14.42
N LYS A 105 -18.09 7.96 14.69
CA LYS A 105 -17.45 7.06 15.65
C LYS A 105 -16.00 6.78 15.25
N LEU A 106 -15.75 6.34 14.01
CA LEU A 106 -14.45 5.98 13.52
C LEU A 106 -13.51 7.19 13.41
N SER A 107 -13.99 8.39 13.14
CA SER A 107 -13.16 9.60 13.12
C SER A 107 -12.55 9.97 14.49
N THR A 108 -13.18 9.49 15.58
CA THR A 108 -12.65 9.65 16.93
C THR A 108 -11.77 8.47 17.37
N GLU A 109 -12.19 7.23 17.04
CA GLU A 109 -11.47 6.02 17.47
C GLU A 109 -10.19 5.75 16.67
N ILE A 110 -10.21 6.07 15.39
CA ILE A 110 -9.10 5.86 14.44
C ILE A 110 -8.95 7.08 13.53
N PRO A 111 -8.52 8.24 14.07
CA PRO A 111 -8.42 9.48 13.30
C PRO A 111 -7.39 9.34 12.18
N ALA A 112 -7.69 9.98 11.05
CA ALA A 112 -6.79 10.10 9.93
C ALA A 112 -5.93 11.35 10.04
N LEU A 113 -4.75 11.29 9.41
CA LEU A 113 -3.85 12.42 9.19
C LEU A 113 -3.80 12.72 7.69
N PHE A 114 -3.57 13.98 7.33
CA PHE A 114 -3.25 14.39 5.98
C PHE A 114 -1.76 14.76 5.92
N VAL A 115 -0.99 14.05 5.10
CA VAL A 115 0.44 14.28 4.90
C VAL A 115 0.63 14.94 3.55
N ALA A 116 0.93 16.23 3.53
CA ALA A 116 1.19 17.00 2.32
C ALA A 116 2.58 16.67 1.74
N PHE A 117 2.68 16.57 0.42
CA PHE A 117 3.96 16.35 -0.26
C PHE A 117 4.12 17.17 -1.55
N ASP A 118 3.12 17.98 -1.94
CA ASP A 118 3.25 18.96 -3.01
C ASP A 118 2.30 20.15 -2.79
N LEU A 119 2.70 21.33 -3.25
CA LEU A 119 1.90 22.54 -3.21
C LEU A 119 1.49 22.94 -4.62
N LEU A 120 0.17 23.01 -4.85
CA LEU A 120 -0.38 23.28 -6.17
C LEU A 120 -0.77 24.75 -6.37
N LEU A 121 -1.52 25.29 -5.43
CA LEU A 121 -1.97 26.68 -5.39
C LEU A 121 -1.83 27.22 -3.97
N TRP A 122 -1.61 28.53 -3.82
CA TRP A 122 -1.62 29.20 -2.54
C TRP A 122 -2.12 30.63 -2.67
N ASP A 123 -3.24 30.96 -2.01
CA ASP A 123 -3.86 32.30 -2.04
C ASP A 123 -4.04 32.82 -3.48
N GLY A 124 -4.55 31.96 -4.37
CA GLY A 124 -4.76 32.25 -5.78
C GLY A 124 -3.49 32.19 -6.66
N GLU A 125 -2.31 32.05 -6.06
CA GLU A 125 -1.06 31.93 -6.80
C GLU A 125 -0.85 30.49 -7.29
N ALA A 126 -0.65 30.29 -8.60
CA ALA A 126 -0.32 29.01 -9.18
C ALA A 126 1.15 28.64 -8.89
N VAL A 127 1.35 27.68 -7.98
CA VAL A 127 2.69 27.17 -7.61
C VAL A 127 3.07 25.95 -8.44
N HIS A 128 2.09 25.17 -8.87
CA HIS A 128 2.28 23.92 -9.61
C HIS A 128 3.13 24.03 -10.91
N PRO A 129 3.23 25.15 -11.66
CA PRO A 129 4.09 25.24 -12.84
C PRO A 129 5.57 25.41 -12.51
N ARG A 130 5.90 25.72 -11.25
CA ARG A 130 7.28 25.93 -10.80
C ARG A 130 8.05 24.60 -10.72
N PRO A 131 9.41 24.65 -10.77
CA PRO A 131 10.25 23.49 -10.46
C PRO A 131 9.91 22.85 -9.12
N LEU A 132 10.13 21.54 -8.99
CA LEU A 132 9.85 20.78 -7.75
C LEU A 132 10.50 21.41 -6.52
N GLU A 133 11.76 21.80 -6.61
CA GLU A 133 12.52 22.40 -5.50
C GLU A 133 11.89 23.69 -5.00
N GLU A 134 11.38 24.53 -5.88
CA GLU A 134 10.67 25.76 -5.51
C GLU A 134 9.31 25.45 -4.85
N ARG A 135 8.57 24.47 -5.42
CA ARG A 135 7.29 24.04 -4.82
C ARG A 135 7.49 23.44 -3.43
N ARG A 136 8.60 22.72 -3.26
CA ARG A 136 8.96 22.13 -1.95
C ARG A 136 9.33 23.23 -0.94
N GLU A 137 10.12 24.21 -1.33
CA GLU A 137 10.47 25.35 -0.50
C GLU A 137 9.23 26.14 -0.07
N GLU A 138 8.33 26.41 -1.00
CA GLU A 138 7.07 27.08 -0.73
C GLU A 138 6.16 26.24 0.20
N LEU A 139 6.10 24.91 0.02
CA LEU A 139 5.36 24.01 0.90
C LEU A 139 5.89 24.07 2.33
N LEU A 140 7.22 24.04 2.51
CA LEU A 140 7.85 24.13 3.83
C LEU A 140 7.61 25.50 4.48
N ARG A 141 7.67 26.57 3.70
CA ARG A 141 7.51 27.95 4.18
C ARG A 141 6.07 28.27 4.58
N ARG A 142 5.09 27.81 3.78
CA ARG A 142 3.67 28.16 3.91
C ARG A 142 2.85 27.09 4.63
N GLY A 143 3.33 25.85 4.67
CA GLY A 143 2.61 24.69 5.22
C GLY A 143 2.70 24.52 6.74
N ALA A 144 3.00 25.57 7.49
CA ALA A 144 3.03 25.51 8.96
C ALA A 144 1.70 25.00 9.51
N GLY A 145 1.74 23.96 10.35
CA GLY A 145 0.58 23.29 10.90
C GLY A 145 0.08 22.07 10.10
N PHE A 146 0.58 21.87 8.87
CA PHE A 146 0.38 20.63 8.15
C PHE A 146 1.50 19.64 8.43
N TRP A 147 1.16 18.35 8.46
CA TRP A 147 2.17 17.31 8.35
C TRP A 147 2.73 17.29 6.93
N ILE A 148 4.04 17.47 6.80
CA ILE A 148 4.72 17.48 5.51
C ILE A 148 5.57 16.21 5.38
N SER A 149 5.49 15.53 4.23
CA SER A 149 6.31 14.35 3.95
C SER A 149 7.79 14.68 4.05
N PRO A 150 8.64 13.91 4.76
CA PRO A 150 10.08 14.12 4.72
C PRO A 150 10.63 13.91 3.31
N ALA A 151 11.73 14.58 3.00
CA ALA A 151 12.41 14.42 1.73
C ALA A 151 13.93 14.46 1.91
N THR A 152 14.64 13.77 1.05
CA THR A 152 16.11 13.82 0.96
C THR A 152 16.55 13.87 -0.50
N ARG A 153 17.77 14.37 -0.75
CA ARG A 153 18.44 14.28 -2.04
C ARG A 153 19.52 13.19 -2.05
N GLU A 154 19.80 12.61 -0.90
CA GLU A 154 20.83 11.60 -0.70
C GLU A 154 20.28 10.21 -1.05
N LEU A 155 20.82 9.61 -2.12
CA LEU A 155 20.40 8.28 -2.58
C LEU A 155 20.63 7.19 -1.51
N GLU A 156 21.72 7.28 -0.75
CA GLU A 156 22.05 6.33 0.32
C GLU A 156 20.98 6.38 1.43
N ALA A 157 20.58 7.57 1.85
CA ALA A 157 19.50 7.75 2.82
C ALA A 157 18.16 7.19 2.29
N ALA A 158 17.82 7.49 1.04
CA ALA A 158 16.60 6.98 0.40
C ALA A 158 16.61 5.45 0.25
N THR A 159 17.78 4.85 -0.03
CA THR A 159 17.93 3.39 -0.09
C THR A 159 17.74 2.76 1.28
N ALA A 160 18.31 3.36 2.32
CA ALA A 160 18.11 2.90 3.70
C ALA A 160 16.64 3.00 4.15
N TRP A 161 15.85 3.89 3.56
CA TRP A 161 14.41 3.99 3.84
C TRP A 161 13.61 2.78 3.36
N LEU A 162 14.03 2.13 2.27
CA LEU A 162 13.38 0.89 1.78
C LEU A 162 13.32 -0.16 2.89
N ASP A 163 14.43 -0.41 3.55
CA ASP A 163 14.51 -1.41 4.63
C ASP A 163 13.85 -0.93 5.93
N ARG A 164 14.12 0.32 6.33
CA ARG A 164 13.77 0.82 7.67
C ARG A 164 12.31 1.24 7.80
N PHE A 165 11.73 1.79 6.74
CA PHE A 165 10.39 2.36 6.80
C PHE A 165 9.28 1.31 6.69
N GLU A 166 9.62 0.07 6.33
CA GLU A 166 8.71 -1.06 6.42
C GLU A 166 8.15 -1.24 7.85
N ALA A 167 9.00 -1.04 8.87
CA ALA A 167 8.60 -1.12 10.28
C ALA A 167 7.52 -0.10 10.64
N ALA A 168 7.45 1.04 9.94
CA ALA A 168 6.38 2.04 10.07
C ALA A 168 5.22 1.80 9.09
N GLY A 169 5.21 0.70 8.32
CA GLY A 169 4.14 0.34 7.39
C GLY A 169 4.16 1.09 6.06
N LEU A 170 5.24 1.78 5.74
CA LEU A 170 5.43 2.44 4.43
C LEU A 170 5.68 1.40 3.33
N ASP A 171 5.38 1.77 2.09
CA ASP A 171 5.29 0.85 0.95
C ASP A 171 6.41 1.08 -0.08
N GLY A 172 7.51 1.73 0.33
CA GLY A 172 8.65 2.01 -0.54
C GLY A 172 9.07 3.47 -0.55
N VAL A 173 9.66 3.91 -1.65
CA VAL A 173 10.17 5.27 -1.87
C VAL A 173 9.64 5.84 -3.17
N ILE A 174 9.29 7.12 -3.16
CA ILE A 174 8.96 7.94 -4.33
C ILE A 174 10.20 8.77 -4.67
N ALA A 175 10.60 8.80 -5.94
CA ALA A 175 11.60 9.74 -6.45
C ALA A 175 10.95 10.70 -7.42
N LYS A 176 11.15 12.01 -7.18
CA LYS A 176 10.62 13.10 -7.99
C LYS A 176 11.78 13.83 -8.69
N ARG A 177 11.64 14.11 -9.98
CA ARG A 177 12.67 14.80 -10.77
C ARG A 177 12.73 16.28 -10.40
N LEU A 178 13.90 16.75 -10.00
CA LEU A 178 14.17 18.18 -9.81
C LEU A 178 14.03 18.95 -11.14
N GLY A 179 13.74 20.23 -11.07
CA GLY A 179 13.50 21.08 -12.24
C GLY A 179 12.17 20.85 -12.94
N SER A 180 11.40 19.80 -12.58
CA SER A 180 10.13 19.49 -13.23
C SER A 180 8.96 20.25 -12.62
N PRO A 181 8.05 20.81 -13.45
CA PRO A 181 6.76 21.29 -12.95
C PRO A 181 5.89 20.13 -12.48
N TYR A 182 4.80 20.44 -11.79
CA TYR A 182 3.77 19.46 -11.51
C TYR A 182 2.98 19.16 -12.79
N LEU A 183 3.03 17.92 -13.25
CA LEU A 183 2.44 17.48 -14.53
C LEU A 183 1.17 16.65 -14.26
N PRO A 184 -0.04 17.26 -14.30
CA PRO A 184 -1.29 16.55 -14.02
C PRO A 184 -1.46 15.32 -14.91
N GLY A 185 -1.81 14.19 -14.28
CA GLY A 185 -2.04 12.91 -14.96
C GLY A 185 -0.81 12.25 -15.58
N SER A 186 0.36 12.88 -15.53
CA SER A 186 1.60 12.33 -16.09
C SER A 186 2.36 11.46 -15.07
N ARG A 187 3.21 10.56 -15.59
CA ARG A 187 4.16 9.72 -14.84
C ARG A 187 5.62 10.06 -15.13
N GLU A 188 5.87 11.04 -15.98
CA GLU A 188 7.22 11.28 -16.53
C GLU A 188 8.24 11.80 -15.50
N ALA A 189 7.76 12.57 -14.52
CA ALA A 189 8.64 13.21 -13.54
C ALA A 189 8.69 12.52 -12.18
N VAL A 190 7.93 11.43 -12.00
CA VAL A 190 7.85 10.73 -10.72
C VAL A 190 7.95 9.23 -10.93
N VAL A 191 8.85 8.61 -10.19
CA VAL A 191 8.95 7.15 -10.14
C VAL A 191 8.78 6.65 -8.71
N LYS A 192 8.38 5.39 -8.57
CA LYS A 192 8.27 4.71 -7.29
C LYS A 192 9.03 3.39 -7.31
N VAL A 193 9.71 3.12 -6.23
CA VAL A 193 10.31 1.83 -5.93
C VAL A 193 9.55 1.21 -4.78
N LYS A 194 9.17 -0.03 -4.96
CA LYS A 194 8.60 -0.87 -3.90
C LYS A 194 9.56 -2.01 -3.63
N GLU A 195 9.74 -2.34 -2.38
CA GLU A 195 10.47 -3.53 -2.02
C GLU A 195 9.70 -4.79 -2.42
N HIS A 196 10.41 -5.73 -3.00
CA HIS A 196 9.86 -7.04 -3.33
C HIS A 196 10.00 -7.96 -2.13
N LYS A 197 8.89 -8.19 -1.44
CA LYS A 197 8.85 -9.12 -0.32
C LYS A 197 8.66 -10.54 -0.80
N THR A 198 9.38 -11.45 -0.16
CA THR A 198 9.20 -12.88 -0.35
C THR A 198 8.82 -13.55 0.97
N ALA A 199 8.08 -14.63 0.89
CA ALA A 199 7.76 -15.48 2.01
C ALA A 199 7.78 -16.94 1.58
N ASP A 200 8.23 -17.79 2.47
CA ASP A 200 8.08 -19.23 2.33
C ASP A 200 6.74 -19.65 2.94
N CYS A 201 5.88 -20.22 2.12
CA CYS A 201 4.54 -20.63 2.51
C CYS A 201 4.35 -22.12 2.29
N VAL A 202 3.58 -22.76 3.18
CA VAL A 202 3.12 -24.13 2.95
C VAL A 202 2.08 -24.13 1.83
N VAL A 203 2.17 -25.05 0.90
CA VAL A 203 1.11 -25.29 -0.08
C VAL A 203 0.04 -26.17 0.56
N VAL A 204 -1.11 -25.58 0.89
CA VAL A 204 -2.18 -26.22 1.66
C VAL A 204 -3.30 -26.80 0.81
N GLY A 205 -3.32 -26.47 -0.48
CA GLY A 205 -4.36 -26.94 -1.41
C GLY A 205 -4.15 -26.42 -2.80
N VAL A 206 -5.05 -26.81 -3.70
CA VAL A 206 -5.10 -26.34 -5.09
C VAL A 206 -6.52 -25.97 -5.48
N ARG A 207 -6.64 -25.06 -6.45
CA ARG A 207 -7.86 -24.84 -7.22
C ARG A 207 -7.70 -25.38 -8.64
N TRP A 208 -8.78 -25.95 -9.12
CA TRP A 208 -8.84 -26.53 -10.47
C TRP A 208 -9.45 -25.54 -11.44
N LYS A 209 -8.88 -25.43 -12.64
CA LYS A 209 -9.54 -24.79 -13.76
C LYS A 209 -10.51 -25.76 -14.43
N SER A 210 -10.09 -27.02 -14.57
CA SER A 210 -10.90 -28.18 -14.95
C SER A 210 -10.26 -29.42 -14.35
N ARG A 211 -11.04 -30.23 -13.63
CA ARG A 211 -10.57 -31.48 -13.02
C ARG A 211 -10.78 -32.64 -14.00
N PRO A 212 -9.86 -33.66 -14.04
CA PRO A 212 -8.62 -33.74 -13.25
C PRO A 212 -7.41 -33.05 -13.90
N ASP A 213 -7.56 -32.47 -15.09
CA ASP A 213 -6.44 -32.22 -15.99
C ASP A 213 -5.75 -30.87 -15.80
N ARG A 214 -6.39 -29.88 -15.13
CA ARG A 214 -5.83 -28.54 -15.13
C ARG A 214 -5.95 -27.81 -13.80
N LEU A 215 -4.81 -27.64 -13.13
CA LEU A 215 -4.65 -26.79 -11.96
C LEU A 215 -4.70 -25.30 -12.35
N ALA A 216 -5.30 -24.46 -11.49
CA ALA A 216 -5.37 -23.02 -11.67
C ALA A 216 -4.44 -22.27 -10.72
N THR A 217 -4.50 -22.62 -9.42
CA THR A 217 -3.76 -21.89 -8.38
C THR A 217 -3.31 -22.83 -7.26
N LEU A 218 -2.17 -22.49 -6.65
CA LEU A 218 -1.76 -23.03 -5.36
C LEU A 218 -2.40 -22.22 -4.24
N LEU A 219 -2.91 -22.87 -3.20
CA LEU A 219 -3.38 -22.26 -1.98
C LEU A 219 -2.25 -22.27 -0.95
N LEU A 220 -2.01 -21.15 -0.29
CA LEU A 220 -0.84 -20.90 0.55
C LEU A 220 -1.25 -20.75 2.00
N GLY A 221 -0.45 -21.28 2.91
CA GLY A 221 -0.65 -21.23 4.34
C GLY A 221 0.59 -20.84 5.12
N LEU A 222 0.37 -20.28 6.31
CA LEU A 222 1.39 -20.02 7.33
C LEU A 222 0.93 -20.54 8.67
N TYR A 223 1.84 -21.12 9.43
CA TYR A 223 1.54 -21.61 10.77
C TYR A 223 1.45 -20.46 11.79
N ARG A 224 0.46 -20.57 12.67
CA ARG A 224 0.36 -19.76 13.89
C ARG A 224 1.26 -20.34 14.98
N GLU A 225 1.40 -19.59 16.07
CA GLU A 225 2.16 -20.04 17.25
C GLU A 225 1.53 -21.24 17.95
N ASP A 226 0.22 -21.44 17.82
CA ASP A 226 -0.52 -22.59 18.34
C ASP A 226 -0.42 -23.85 17.46
N GLY A 227 0.31 -23.77 16.34
CA GLY A 227 0.49 -24.87 15.39
C GLY A 227 -0.62 -25.01 14.35
N GLU A 228 -1.67 -24.18 14.41
CA GLU A 228 -2.72 -24.16 13.40
C GLU A 228 -2.24 -23.48 12.12
N LEU A 229 -2.72 -23.96 10.97
CA LEU A 229 -2.32 -23.49 9.65
C LEU A 229 -3.39 -22.55 9.07
N ASP A 230 -3.07 -21.26 8.96
CA ASP A 230 -3.93 -20.25 8.36
C ASP A 230 -3.78 -20.22 6.84
N TYR A 231 -4.87 -20.07 6.11
CA TYR A 231 -4.83 -19.73 4.70
C TYR A 231 -4.47 -18.24 4.53
N VAL A 232 -3.40 -17.95 3.76
CA VAL A 232 -2.87 -16.59 3.62
C VAL A 232 -2.98 -16.02 2.20
N GLY A 233 -3.34 -16.81 1.22
CA GLY A 233 -3.47 -16.36 -0.16
C GLY A 233 -3.26 -17.44 -1.19
N SER A 234 -3.12 -17.04 -2.45
CA SER A 234 -2.97 -18.00 -3.55
C SER A 234 -2.00 -17.51 -4.61
N ALA A 235 -1.28 -18.43 -5.25
CA ALA A 235 -0.39 -18.17 -6.37
C ALA A 235 -0.91 -18.83 -7.65
N ALA A 236 -1.07 -18.06 -8.72
CA ALA A 236 -1.51 -18.59 -10.01
C ALA A 236 -0.44 -19.50 -10.63
N ILE A 237 -0.89 -20.59 -11.24
CA ILE A 237 -0.05 -21.54 -11.97
C ILE A 237 -0.01 -21.12 -13.44
N GLY A 238 1.19 -20.75 -13.92
CA GLY A 238 1.40 -20.40 -15.31
C GLY A 238 1.40 -21.64 -16.23
N ALA A 239 0.94 -21.48 -17.47
CA ALA A 239 0.87 -22.57 -18.42
C ALA A 239 2.23 -23.25 -18.71
N ARG A 240 3.34 -22.50 -18.61
CA ARG A 240 4.70 -23.02 -18.87
C ARG A 240 5.19 -23.99 -17.81
N ASN A 241 4.75 -23.83 -16.55
CA ASN A 241 5.24 -24.61 -15.42
C ASN A 241 4.17 -25.55 -14.87
N HIS A 242 3.08 -25.72 -15.61
CA HIS A 242 1.92 -26.50 -15.16
C HIS A 242 2.29 -27.95 -14.85
N ASP A 243 2.98 -28.62 -15.78
CA ASP A 243 3.28 -30.05 -15.66
C ASP A 243 4.31 -30.34 -14.55
N GLU A 244 5.30 -29.46 -14.39
CA GLU A 244 6.27 -29.56 -13.29
C GLU A 244 5.57 -29.38 -11.92
N ILE A 245 4.68 -28.39 -11.83
CA ILE A 245 3.92 -28.14 -10.61
C ILE A 245 2.95 -29.28 -10.32
N ALA A 246 2.26 -29.78 -11.36
CA ALA A 246 1.35 -30.90 -11.23
C ALA A 246 2.05 -32.17 -10.72
N ALA A 247 3.26 -32.46 -11.22
CA ALA A 247 4.05 -33.60 -10.77
C ALA A 247 4.40 -33.54 -9.26
N LEU A 248 4.61 -32.33 -8.71
CA LEU A 248 4.90 -32.12 -7.30
C LEU A 248 3.64 -32.19 -6.43
N VAL A 249 2.52 -31.69 -6.95
CA VAL A 249 1.32 -31.41 -6.18
C VAL A 249 0.35 -32.60 -6.15
N LEU A 250 0.16 -33.29 -7.30
CA LEU A 250 -0.82 -34.38 -7.42
C LEU A 250 -0.61 -35.54 -6.42
N PRO A 251 0.64 -35.94 -6.11
CA PRO A 251 0.88 -36.98 -5.09
C PRO A 251 0.47 -36.59 -3.67
N LEU A 252 0.30 -35.28 -3.42
CA LEU A 252 0.00 -34.72 -2.10
C LEU A 252 -1.50 -34.44 -1.90
N LEU A 253 -2.35 -34.68 -2.91
CA LEU A 253 -3.78 -34.47 -2.78
C LEU A 253 -4.35 -35.27 -1.59
N ASP A 254 -5.14 -34.59 -0.75
CA ASP A 254 -5.82 -35.15 0.40
C ASP A 254 -7.33 -35.01 0.22
N GLU A 255 -7.91 -35.93 -0.54
CA GLU A 255 -9.35 -35.95 -0.85
C GLU A 255 -10.22 -36.32 0.36
N THR A 256 -9.61 -36.80 1.45
CA THR A 256 -10.32 -37.13 2.70
C THR A 256 -10.51 -35.92 3.60
N ASN A 257 -9.77 -34.86 3.34
CA ASN A 257 -9.81 -33.62 4.10
C ASN A 257 -10.87 -32.66 3.51
N GLU A 258 -11.94 -32.43 4.26
CA GLU A 258 -13.04 -31.54 3.86
C GLU A 258 -12.75 -30.04 4.10
N ARG A 259 -11.54 -29.68 4.52
CA ARG A 259 -11.18 -28.29 4.83
C ARG A 259 -11.36 -27.40 3.60
N ARG A 260 -12.05 -26.28 3.80
CA ARG A 260 -12.19 -25.20 2.81
C ARG A 260 -11.31 -24.04 3.23
N PHE A 261 -10.55 -23.48 2.29
CA PHE A 261 -9.59 -22.38 2.54
C PHE A 261 -10.12 -21.02 2.10
N SER A 262 -11.01 -20.99 1.13
CA SER A 262 -11.60 -19.73 0.64
C SER A 262 -12.99 -19.51 1.19
N GLU A 263 -13.27 -18.26 1.55
CA GLU A 263 -14.66 -17.82 1.73
C GLU A 263 -15.37 -17.76 0.37
N PRO A 264 -16.69 -18.03 0.32
CA PRO A 264 -17.47 -17.89 -0.90
C PRO A 264 -17.26 -16.50 -1.51
N ASN A 265 -16.91 -16.46 -2.78
CA ASN A 265 -16.61 -15.22 -3.48
C ASN A 265 -17.91 -14.40 -3.65
N ARG A 266 -18.06 -13.27 -2.96
CA ARG A 266 -19.26 -12.41 -3.03
C ARG A 266 -19.54 -11.86 -4.45
N TRP A 267 -18.58 -11.99 -5.38
CA TRP A 267 -18.64 -11.40 -6.73
C TRP A 267 -18.38 -12.40 -7.86
N GLY A 268 -18.16 -13.68 -7.56
CA GLY A 268 -17.78 -14.68 -8.55
C GLY A 268 -18.96 -15.59 -8.95
N THR A 269 -19.22 -15.70 -10.25
CA THR A 269 -20.22 -16.60 -10.85
C THR A 269 -19.68 -18.03 -11.09
N GLY A 270 -18.63 -18.45 -10.40
CA GLY A 270 -18.07 -19.80 -10.49
C GLY A 270 -17.09 -20.05 -9.35
N GLU A 271 -17.45 -20.90 -8.40
CA GLU A 271 -16.52 -21.45 -7.44
C GLU A 271 -15.61 -22.44 -8.16
N LEU A 272 -14.30 -22.14 -8.18
CA LEU A 272 -13.33 -23.13 -8.62
C LEU A 272 -13.26 -24.22 -7.54
N GLU A 273 -13.29 -25.48 -7.97
CA GLU A 273 -13.17 -26.62 -7.07
C GLU A 273 -11.83 -26.58 -6.35
N GLU A 274 -11.85 -26.71 -5.02
CA GLU A 274 -10.66 -26.75 -4.17
C GLU A 274 -10.41 -28.17 -3.68
N THR A 275 -9.16 -28.60 -3.73
CA THR A 275 -8.72 -29.85 -3.10
C THR A 275 -7.57 -29.55 -2.13
N PRO A 276 -7.71 -29.92 -0.85
CA PRO A 276 -6.62 -29.85 0.13
C PRO A 276 -5.42 -30.69 -0.27
N LEU A 277 -4.27 -30.30 0.25
CA LEU A 277 -3.02 -31.06 0.16
C LEU A 277 -2.51 -31.41 1.55
N ARG A 278 -1.80 -32.51 1.66
CA ARG A 278 -0.93 -32.74 2.82
C ARG A 278 0.11 -31.62 2.88
N PRO A 279 0.32 -30.98 4.05
CA PRO A 279 1.16 -29.79 4.20
C PRO A 279 2.67 -30.13 4.19
N GLU A 280 3.14 -30.76 3.13
CA GLU A 280 4.51 -31.27 2.96
C GLU A 280 5.34 -30.42 1.99
N LEU A 281 4.71 -29.54 1.19
CA LEU A 281 5.36 -28.77 0.14
C LEU A 281 5.47 -27.30 0.55
N VAL A 282 6.68 -26.74 0.44
CA VAL A 282 6.93 -25.30 0.67
C VAL A 282 7.20 -24.59 -0.64
N ALA A 283 6.57 -23.42 -0.79
CA ALA A 283 6.75 -22.54 -1.93
C ALA A 283 7.23 -21.16 -1.47
N GLU A 284 8.33 -20.68 -2.04
CA GLU A 284 8.73 -19.28 -1.95
C GLU A 284 7.88 -18.44 -2.91
N VAL A 285 7.18 -17.45 -2.38
CA VAL A 285 6.32 -16.57 -3.15
C VAL A 285 6.69 -15.11 -2.94
N ARG A 286 6.56 -14.33 -4.00
CA ARG A 286 6.62 -12.88 -3.90
C ARG A 286 5.24 -12.34 -3.62
N TYR A 287 5.14 -11.42 -2.65
CA TYR A 287 3.90 -10.75 -2.29
C TYR A 287 4.10 -9.23 -2.18
N ASP A 288 3.03 -8.46 -2.20
CA ASP A 288 3.04 -7.00 -2.06
C ASP A 288 3.00 -6.60 -0.58
N LYS A 289 1.91 -6.97 0.11
CA LYS A 289 1.67 -6.62 1.53
C LYS A 289 0.74 -7.64 2.17
N VAL A 290 0.88 -7.79 3.48
CA VAL A 290 -0.10 -8.51 4.32
C VAL A 290 -1.18 -7.53 4.74
N GLN A 291 -2.44 -7.94 4.59
CA GLN A 291 -3.62 -7.21 5.04
C GLN A 291 -4.51 -8.16 5.84
N GLY A 292 -4.80 -7.81 7.10
CA GLY A 292 -5.43 -8.75 8.02
C GLY A 292 -4.62 -10.04 8.11
N ASN A 293 -5.22 -11.19 7.83
CA ASN A 293 -4.56 -12.49 7.81
C ASN A 293 -4.33 -13.01 6.37
N ARG A 294 -4.15 -12.13 5.37
CA ARG A 294 -3.95 -12.54 3.98
C ARG A 294 -2.99 -11.62 3.25
N PHE A 295 -2.38 -12.11 2.19
CA PHE A 295 -1.71 -11.27 1.21
C PHE A 295 -2.74 -10.40 0.48
N ARG A 296 -2.50 -9.10 0.40
CA ARG A 296 -3.43 -8.09 -0.14
C ARG A 296 -3.82 -8.31 -1.59
N HIS A 297 -2.88 -8.79 -2.39
CA HIS A 297 -3.05 -9.11 -3.80
C HIS A 297 -2.59 -10.55 -4.05
N GLY A 298 -2.84 -11.07 -5.26
CA GLY A 298 -2.31 -12.37 -5.65
C GLY A 298 -0.79 -12.41 -5.54
N THR A 299 -0.27 -13.53 -5.10
CA THR A 299 1.17 -13.75 -5.00
C THR A 299 1.74 -14.33 -6.28
N LYS A 300 3.04 -14.24 -6.46
CA LYS A 300 3.76 -14.87 -7.56
C LYS A 300 4.69 -15.96 -7.04
N LEU A 301 4.48 -17.19 -7.49
CA LEU A 301 5.41 -18.29 -7.22
C LEU A 301 6.78 -17.94 -7.79
N ILE A 302 7.83 -18.06 -6.95
CA ILE A 302 9.23 -17.93 -7.33
C ILE A 302 9.81 -19.31 -7.57
N ARG A 303 9.76 -20.19 -6.56
CA ARG A 303 10.26 -21.57 -6.60
C ARG A 303 9.67 -22.41 -5.48
N PHE A 304 9.84 -23.71 -5.58
CA PHE A 304 9.62 -24.60 -4.45
C PHE A 304 10.88 -24.70 -3.58
N ARG A 305 10.69 -24.98 -2.29
CA ARG A 305 11.72 -25.07 -1.26
C ARG A 305 11.74 -26.45 -0.63
N PRO A 306 12.31 -27.47 -1.34
CA PRO A 306 12.41 -28.82 -0.78
C PRO A 306 13.40 -28.91 0.39
N ASP A 307 14.22 -27.88 0.57
CA ASP A 307 15.19 -27.70 1.64
C ASP A 307 14.57 -27.16 2.95
N LYS A 308 13.32 -26.70 2.93
CA LYS A 308 12.68 -26.03 4.08
C LYS A 308 11.56 -26.89 4.68
N ASP A 309 11.61 -27.06 6.00
CA ASP A 309 10.54 -27.72 6.74
C ASP A 309 9.27 -26.86 6.73
N PRO A 310 8.10 -27.41 6.34
CA PRO A 310 6.83 -26.70 6.39
C PRO A 310 6.53 -26.04 7.76
N ALA A 311 6.90 -26.65 8.87
CA ALA A 311 6.71 -26.12 10.21
C ALA A 311 7.45 -24.79 10.48
N GLN A 312 8.45 -24.47 9.67
CA GLN A 312 9.18 -23.19 9.74
C GLN A 312 8.44 -22.04 9.04
N CYS A 313 7.45 -22.33 8.19
CA CYS A 313 6.66 -21.33 7.48
C CYS A 313 5.61 -20.71 8.41
N THR A 314 6.01 -19.69 9.14
CA THR A 314 5.19 -19.07 10.19
C THR A 314 4.86 -17.61 9.88
N TRP A 315 3.88 -17.06 10.58
CA TRP A 315 3.53 -15.64 10.51
C TRP A 315 4.68 -14.70 10.85
N ARG A 316 5.70 -15.16 11.57
CA ARG A 316 6.89 -14.35 11.92
C ARG A 316 7.70 -13.92 10.69
N GLU A 317 7.65 -14.68 9.59
CA GLU A 317 8.34 -14.32 8.34
C GLU A 317 7.74 -13.09 7.66
N VAL A 318 6.42 -12.91 7.78
CA VAL A 318 5.70 -11.82 7.11
C VAL A 318 5.28 -10.70 8.08
N ARG A 319 5.43 -10.93 9.37
CA ARG A 319 5.17 -9.98 10.46
C ARG A 319 6.34 -9.98 11.43
N PRO A 320 7.50 -9.47 11.03
CA PRO A 320 8.64 -9.41 11.95
C PRO A 320 8.28 -8.54 13.17
N ALA A 321 8.74 -8.95 14.33
CA ALA A 321 8.59 -8.14 15.53
C ALA A 321 9.35 -6.81 15.35
N ARG A 322 8.73 -5.71 15.77
CA ARG A 322 9.37 -4.39 15.77
C ARG A 322 10.60 -4.42 16.70
N ARG A 323 11.67 -3.78 16.25
CA ARG A 323 12.91 -3.63 17.01
C ARG A 323 12.93 -2.29 17.73
N THR A 324 13.62 -2.23 18.84
CA THR A 324 13.90 -0.94 19.51
C THR A 324 14.68 -0.03 18.55
N GLY A 325 14.14 1.16 18.27
CA GLY A 325 14.74 2.12 17.34
C GLY A 325 14.20 2.06 15.92
N ASP A 326 13.24 1.18 15.62
CA ASP A 326 12.50 1.25 14.36
C ASP A 326 11.71 2.56 14.29
N PRO A 327 11.65 3.22 13.14
CA PRO A 327 10.93 4.47 12.98
C PRO A 327 9.43 4.28 13.21
N THR A 328 8.79 5.33 13.71
CA THR A 328 7.32 5.43 13.77
C THR A 328 6.82 6.47 12.77
N VAL A 329 5.53 6.42 12.45
CA VAL A 329 4.91 7.43 11.59
C VAL A 329 5.11 8.83 12.17
N GLU A 330 4.94 8.98 13.49
CA GLU A 330 5.12 10.25 14.20
C GLU A 330 6.56 10.74 14.08
N SER A 331 7.56 9.88 14.33
CA SER A 331 8.97 10.25 14.23
C SER A 331 9.39 10.68 12.82
N LEU A 332 8.76 10.09 11.80
CA LEU A 332 9.00 10.47 10.41
C LEU A 332 8.41 11.85 10.09
N LEU A 333 7.22 12.15 10.59
CA LEU A 333 6.55 13.43 10.38
C LEU A 333 7.26 14.56 11.16
N GLU A 334 7.70 14.31 12.39
CA GLU A 334 8.44 15.27 13.20
C GLU A 334 9.82 15.63 12.62
N SER A 335 10.44 14.70 11.86
CA SER A 335 11.73 14.98 11.21
C SER A 335 11.64 15.98 10.04
N SER A 336 10.41 16.38 9.68
CA SER A 336 10.14 17.30 8.56
C SER A 336 9.69 18.70 9.01
N ALA A 337 9.49 18.87 10.32
CA ALA A 337 9.01 20.12 10.92
C ALA A 337 10.12 21.17 11.10
#